data_8d07b12b6ecf749945b7ac7ef85c7720
#
_entry.id   8d07b12b6ecf749945b7ac7ef85c7720
#
_cell.length_a   1.000
_cell.length_b   1.000
_cell.length_c   1.000
_cell.angle_alpha   90.00
_cell.angle_beta   90.00
_cell.angle_gamma   90.00
#
_symmetry.space_group_name_H-M   'P 1'
#
loop_
_entity.id
_entity.type
_entity.pdbx_description
1 polymer ?
#
loop_
_entity_poly.entity_id
_entity_poly.type
_entity_poly.pdbx_seq_one_letter_code
_entity_poly.pdbx_strand_id
1 'polypeptide(L)'
;MQLEKFYYDNKAVKMFAYATMLWGIVGMLVGLLAAVQIYLPAANFNLPITTFGRIRPLHTNAVIFAFVGNAMFAGIYYSLQRLLKARMASDLLSNINFWGWQLIIVAAAISLPLGYTSSKEYAELEWPIDIAIALIWVV
;
A
#
# COMPACT_ATOMS: atom_id res chain seq x y z
N MET A 1 42.65 -2.05 16.24
CA MET A 1 41.21 -1.95 16.06
C MET A 1 40.87 -2.42 14.65
N GLN A 2 40.27 -3.58 14.51
CA GLN A 2 39.81 -4.05 13.20
C GLN A 2 38.44 -3.41 12.91
N LEU A 3 38.38 -2.63 11.85
CA LEU A 3 37.11 -2.10 11.36
C LEU A 3 36.41 -3.19 10.59
N GLU A 4 35.37 -3.78 11.17
CA GLU A 4 34.50 -4.68 10.45
C GLU A 4 33.70 -3.89 9.39
N LYS A 5 33.93 -4.23 8.13
CA LYS A 5 33.12 -3.70 7.03
C LYS A 5 31.84 -4.50 6.96
N PHE A 6 30.69 -3.84 7.18
CA PHE A 6 29.39 -4.46 6.90
C PHE A 6 28.59 -3.56 5.95
N TYR A 7 27.70 -4.19 5.21
CA TYR A 7 26.85 -3.48 4.27
C TYR A 7 25.40 -3.51 4.75
N TYR A 8 24.73 -2.39 4.61
CA TYR A 8 23.30 -2.33 4.88
C TYR A 8 22.51 -3.14 3.85
N ASP A 9 21.46 -3.82 4.29
CA ASP A 9 20.55 -4.52 3.39
C ASP A 9 19.54 -3.53 2.82
N ASN A 10 19.73 -3.13 1.58
CA ASN A 10 18.85 -2.22 0.88
C ASN A 10 17.81 -2.94 0.00
N LYS A 11 17.75 -4.27 0.01
CA LYS A 11 16.83 -5.03 -0.82
C LYS A 11 15.38 -4.67 -0.50
N ALA A 12 15.00 -4.69 0.78
CA ALA A 12 13.66 -4.32 1.23
C ALA A 12 13.35 -2.86 0.89
N VAL A 13 14.31 -1.95 1.12
CA VAL A 13 14.15 -0.52 0.79
C VAL A 13 13.85 -0.32 -0.69
N LYS A 14 14.61 -0.99 -1.56
CA LYS A 14 14.40 -0.91 -3.01
C LYS A 14 13.04 -1.47 -3.41
N MET A 15 12.65 -2.60 -2.85
CA MET A 15 11.36 -3.23 -3.13
C MET A 15 10.20 -2.31 -2.74
N PHE A 16 10.23 -1.74 -1.55
CA PHE A 16 9.22 -0.78 -1.11
C PHE A 16 9.22 0.50 -1.95
N ALA A 17 10.38 1.00 -2.36
CA ALA A 17 10.48 2.17 -3.23
C ALA A 17 9.85 1.91 -4.60
N TYR A 18 10.13 0.77 -5.22
CA TYR A 18 9.49 0.39 -6.49
C TYR A 18 7.98 0.19 -6.34
N ALA A 19 7.54 -0.45 -5.25
CA ALA A 19 6.12 -0.60 -4.96
C ALA A 19 5.43 0.75 -4.76
N THR A 20 6.09 1.70 -4.11
CA THR A 20 5.60 3.08 -3.95
C THR A 20 5.35 3.74 -5.29
N MET A 21 6.29 3.65 -6.22
CA MET A 21 6.13 4.22 -7.56
C MET A 21 4.98 3.55 -8.33
N LEU A 22 4.92 2.21 -8.30
CA LEU A 22 3.87 1.45 -8.97
C LEU A 22 2.49 1.84 -8.44
N TRP A 23 2.30 1.80 -7.14
CA TRP A 23 1.01 2.10 -6.52
C TRP A 23 0.66 3.58 -6.59
N GLY A 24 1.66 4.46 -6.64
CA GLY A 24 1.44 5.88 -6.89
C GLY A 24 0.81 6.12 -8.26
N ILE A 25 1.34 5.47 -9.29
CA ILE A 25 0.78 5.54 -10.65
C ILE A 25 -0.63 4.98 -10.67
N VAL A 26 -0.85 3.79 -10.11
CA VAL A 26 -2.18 3.15 -10.05
C VAL A 26 -3.18 4.02 -9.29
N GLY A 27 -2.81 4.53 -8.12
CA GLY A 27 -3.67 5.37 -7.31
C GLY A 27 -4.07 6.66 -8.01
N MET A 28 -3.13 7.31 -8.69
CA MET A 28 -3.40 8.54 -9.45
C MET A 28 -4.28 8.27 -10.67
N LEU A 29 -4.09 7.16 -11.37
CA LEU A 29 -4.95 6.79 -12.50
C LEU A 29 -6.40 6.53 -12.07
N VAL A 30 -6.57 5.84 -10.94
CA VAL A 30 -7.90 5.62 -10.35
C VAL A 30 -8.55 6.94 -9.95
N GLY A 31 -7.78 7.86 -9.37
CA GLY A 31 -8.26 9.20 -9.02
C GLY A 31 -8.65 10.03 -10.24
N LEU A 32 -7.88 9.93 -11.31
CA LEU A 32 -8.22 10.58 -12.58
C LEU A 32 -9.54 10.03 -13.14
N LEU A 33 -9.72 8.71 -13.10
CA LEU A 33 -10.97 8.08 -13.53
C LEU A 33 -12.15 8.59 -12.67
N ALA A 34 -11.99 8.63 -11.35
CA ALA A 34 -13.02 9.15 -10.45
C ALA A 34 -13.37 10.60 -10.76
N ALA A 35 -12.38 11.44 -11.04
CA ALA A 35 -12.59 12.85 -11.40
C ALA A 35 -13.35 12.98 -12.74
N VAL A 36 -13.01 12.16 -13.72
CA VAL A 36 -13.70 12.13 -15.00
C VAL A 36 -15.15 11.68 -14.85
N GLN A 37 -15.41 10.73 -13.95
CA GLN A 37 -16.78 10.26 -13.67
C GLN A 37 -17.69 11.35 -13.08
N ILE A 38 -17.13 12.29 -12.33
CA ILE A 38 -17.90 13.43 -11.82
C ILE A 38 -18.36 14.33 -12.99
N TYR A 39 -17.47 14.58 -13.92
CA TYR A 39 -17.75 15.44 -15.07
C TYR A 39 -18.56 14.71 -16.17
N LEU A 40 -18.23 13.46 -16.42
CA LEU A 40 -18.84 12.64 -17.46
C LEU A 40 -19.34 11.31 -16.89
N PRO A 41 -20.61 11.19 -16.50
CA PRO A 41 -21.15 9.96 -15.92
C PRO A 41 -21.01 8.72 -16.80
N ALA A 42 -20.90 8.90 -18.12
CA ALA A 42 -20.66 7.79 -19.07
C ALA A 42 -19.34 7.05 -18.80
N ALA A 43 -18.39 7.67 -18.11
CA ALA A 43 -17.13 7.04 -17.71
C ALA A 43 -17.32 5.92 -16.67
N ASN A 44 -18.51 5.71 -16.12
CA ASN A 44 -18.85 4.55 -15.29
C ASN A 44 -18.91 3.23 -16.07
N PHE A 45 -18.90 3.27 -17.40
CA PHE A 45 -18.97 2.10 -18.29
C PHE A 45 -20.20 1.19 -18.05
N ASN A 46 -21.23 1.69 -17.34
CA ASN A 46 -22.43 0.94 -16.94
C ASN A 46 -22.13 -0.35 -16.14
N LEU A 47 -20.96 -0.43 -15.52
CA LEU A 47 -20.56 -1.56 -14.69
C LEU A 47 -20.68 -1.19 -13.20
N PRO A 48 -21.31 -2.06 -12.38
CA PRO A 48 -21.42 -1.78 -10.94
C PRO A 48 -20.06 -1.60 -10.23
N ILE A 49 -19.03 -2.34 -10.67
CA ILE A 49 -17.69 -2.30 -10.06
C ILE A 49 -16.91 -1.02 -10.37
N THR A 50 -17.28 -0.29 -11.41
CA THR A 50 -16.60 0.95 -11.85
C THR A 50 -17.39 2.21 -11.51
N THR A 51 -18.46 2.12 -10.74
CA THR A 51 -19.20 3.30 -10.29
C THR A 51 -18.35 4.20 -9.41
N PHE A 52 -18.61 5.50 -9.44
CA PHE A 52 -17.88 6.48 -8.61
C PHE A 52 -17.87 6.10 -7.13
N GLY A 53 -18.99 5.64 -6.58
CA GLY A 53 -19.09 5.24 -5.18
C GLY A 53 -18.20 4.06 -4.79
N ARG A 54 -17.73 3.27 -5.75
CA ARG A 54 -16.79 2.15 -5.54
C ARG A 54 -15.36 2.51 -5.90
N ILE A 55 -15.18 3.38 -6.89
CA ILE A 55 -13.86 3.84 -7.33
C ILE A 55 -13.27 4.86 -6.34
N ARG A 56 -14.07 5.74 -5.77
CA ARG A 56 -13.59 6.73 -4.79
C ARG A 56 -12.92 6.08 -3.58
N PRO A 57 -13.53 5.12 -2.87
CA PRO A 57 -12.84 4.41 -1.78
C PRO A 57 -11.57 3.71 -2.24
N LEU A 58 -11.58 3.11 -3.42
CA LEU A 58 -10.41 2.48 -3.99
C LEU A 58 -9.26 3.47 -4.18
N HIS A 59 -9.55 4.64 -4.77
CA HIS A 59 -8.55 5.70 -4.94
C HIS A 59 -7.99 6.17 -3.59
N THR A 60 -8.86 6.48 -2.63
CA THR A 60 -8.47 6.97 -1.31
C THR A 60 -7.55 5.98 -0.59
N ASN A 61 -7.94 4.71 -0.55
CA ASN A 61 -7.15 3.67 0.11
C ASN A 61 -5.87 3.33 -0.65
N ALA A 62 -5.89 3.37 -1.98
CA ALA A 62 -4.69 3.18 -2.78
C ALA A 62 -3.65 4.27 -2.51
N VAL A 63 -4.04 5.53 -2.41
CA VAL A 63 -3.12 6.62 -2.10
C VAL A 63 -2.58 6.49 -0.67
N ILE A 64 -3.44 6.22 0.31
CA ILE A 64 -3.03 6.19 1.72
C ILE A 64 -2.23 4.92 2.04
N PHE A 65 -2.74 3.75 1.73
CA PHE A 65 -2.13 2.49 2.15
C PHE A 65 -1.12 1.97 1.14
N ALA A 66 -1.39 2.08 -0.15
CA ALA A 66 -0.48 1.56 -1.16
C ALA A 66 0.67 2.53 -1.42
N PHE A 67 0.40 3.77 -1.76
CA PHE A 67 1.43 4.75 -2.09
C PHE A 67 2.19 5.21 -0.84
N VAL A 68 1.49 5.85 0.10
CA VAL A 68 2.12 6.42 1.31
C VAL A 68 2.61 5.31 2.24
N GLY A 69 1.86 4.22 2.39
CA GLY A 69 2.25 3.07 3.23
C GLY A 69 3.56 2.43 2.77
N ASN A 70 3.73 2.17 1.48
CA ASN A 70 4.99 1.66 0.94
C ASN A 70 6.13 2.65 1.11
N ALA A 71 5.88 3.94 0.92
CA ALA A 71 6.87 4.99 1.13
C ALA A 71 7.32 5.05 2.60
N MET A 72 6.40 4.92 3.54
CA MET A 72 6.70 4.87 4.97
C MET A 72 7.57 3.67 5.32
N PHE A 73 7.24 2.47 4.83
CA PHE A 73 8.07 1.29 5.06
C PHE A 73 9.46 1.43 4.46
N ALA A 74 9.58 1.99 3.26
CA ALA A 74 10.88 2.28 2.65
C ALA A 74 11.71 3.21 3.54
N GLY A 75 11.11 4.28 4.05
CA GLY A 75 11.75 5.24 4.96
C GLY A 75 12.15 4.59 6.28
N ILE A 76 11.29 3.75 6.85
CA ILE A 76 11.56 3.04 8.11
C ILE A 76 12.75 2.09 7.94
N TYR A 77 12.73 1.23 6.93
CA TYR A 77 13.83 0.27 6.69
C TYR A 77 15.15 0.98 6.39
N TYR A 78 15.12 2.05 5.62
CA TYR A 78 16.32 2.84 5.34
C TYR A 78 16.86 3.52 6.59
N SER A 79 16.02 4.23 7.32
CA SER A 79 16.41 5.05 8.46
C SER A 79 16.88 4.21 9.65
N LEU A 80 16.17 3.13 9.97
CA LEU A 80 16.51 2.28 11.13
C LEU A 80 17.91 1.68 10.98
N GLN A 81 18.24 1.13 9.82
CA GLN A 81 19.56 0.53 9.62
C GLN A 81 20.69 1.56 9.79
N ARG A 82 20.49 2.76 9.27
CA ARG A 82 21.53 3.81 9.32
C ARG A 82 21.64 4.48 10.69
N LEU A 83 20.52 4.72 11.35
CA LEU A 83 20.53 5.32 12.70
C LEU A 83 21.09 4.36 13.75
N LEU A 84 20.74 3.10 13.66
CA LEU A 84 21.21 2.07 14.59
C LEU A 84 22.56 1.48 14.15
N LYS A 85 23.04 1.80 12.96
CA LYS A 85 24.28 1.28 12.38
C LYS A 85 24.31 -0.26 12.39
N ALA A 86 23.17 -0.87 12.11
CA ALA A 86 22.98 -2.32 12.11
C ALA A 86 22.03 -2.72 10.98
N ARG A 87 22.16 -3.98 10.54
CA ARG A 87 21.21 -4.55 9.58
C ARG A 87 19.91 -4.96 10.29
N MET A 88 18.82 -5.07 9.53
CA MET A 88 17.57 -5.63 10.04
C MET A 88 17.79 -7.06 10.55
N ALA A 89 17.11 -7.41 11.64
CA ALA A 89 17.35 -8.66 12.37
C ALA A 89 17.03 -9.92 11.55
N SER A 90 16.08 -9.85 10.62
CA SER A 90 15.65 -11.02 9.83
C SER A 90 15.22 -10.62 8.43
N ASP A 91 15.87 -11.22 7.43
CA ASP A 91 15.47 -11.06 6.02
C ASP A 91 14.13 -11.73 5.75
N LEU A 92 13.84 -12.84 6.44
CA LEU A 92 12.55 -13.52 6.31
C LEU A 92 11.39 -12.64 6.77
N LEU A 93 11.51 -11.99 7.92
CA LEU A 93 10.48 -11.09 8.43
C LEU A 93 10.31 -9.87 7.52
N SER A 94 11.39 -9.34 6.96
CA SER A 94 11.33 -8.24 6.00
C SER A 94 10.59 -8.65 4.71
N ASN A 95 10.85 -9.84 4.20
CA ASN A 95 10.15 -10.37 3.04
C ASN A 95 8.67 -10.63 3.33
N ILE A 96 8.34 -11.17 4.49
CA ILE A 96 6.95 -11.39 4.93
C ILE A 96 6.22 -10.04 5.03
N ASN A 97 6.86 -9.03 5.61
CA ASN A 97 6.29 -7.68 5.72
C ASN A 97 5.97 -7.11 4.33
N PHE A 98 6.93 -7.13 3.41
CA PHE A 98 6.76 -6.60 2.06
C PHE A 98 5.62 -7.32 1.31
N TRP A 99 5.71 -8.63 1.20
CA TRP A 99 4.73 -9.39 0.43
C TRP A 99 3.36 -9.41 1.10
N GLY A 100 3.31 -9.48 2.43
CA GLY A 100 2.06 -9.38 3.18
C GLY A 100 1.36 -8.04 2.96
N TRP A 101 2.11 -6.93 2.97
CA TRP A 101 1.58 -5.61 2.69
C TRP A 101 1.04 -5.51 1.26
N GLN A 102 1.78 -6.05 0.27
CA GLN A 102 1.30 -6.05 -1.12
C GLN A 102 0.03 -6.92 -1.28
N LEU A 103 -0.05 -8.07 -0.64
CA LEU A 103 -1.26 -8.90 -0.65
C LEU A 103 -2.45 -8.19 -0.04
N ILE A 104 -2.27 -7.45 1.03
CA ILE A 104 -3.32 -6.64 1.66
C ILE A 104 -3.82 -5.56 0.69
N ILE A 105 -2.90 -4.88 0.00
CA ILE A 105 -3.25 -3.87 -1.00
C ILE A 105 -4.08 -4.48 -2.13
N VAL A 106 -3.67 -5.63 -2.66
CA VAL A 106 -4.39 -6.32 -3.73
C VAL A 106 -5.77 -6.78 -3.23
N ALA A 107 -5.87 -7.32 -2.02
CA ALA A 107 -7.15 -7.72 -1.42
C ALA A 107 -8.10 -6.53 -1.28
N ALA A 108 -7.61 -5.38 -0.84
CA ALA A 108 -8.40 -4.15 -0.77
C ALA A 108 -8.80 -3.66 -2.16
N ALA A 109 -7.89 -3.72 -3.13
CA ALA A 109 -8.16 -3.32 -4.51
C ALA A 109 -9.22 -4.19 -5.18
N ILE A 110 -9.38 -5.43 -4.76
CA ILE A 110 -10.44 -6.33 -5.25
C ILE A 110 -11.74 -6.12 -4.46
N SER A 111 -11.67 -6.03 -3.13
CA SER A 111 -12.87 -5.98 -2.27
C SER A 111 -13.67 -4.69 -2.42
N LEU A 112 -13.01 -3.53 -2.53
CA LEU A 112 -13.68 -2.23 -2.59
C LEU A 112 -14.54 -2.07 -3.85
N PRO A 113 -14.07 -2.38 -5.09
CA PRO A 113 -14.91 -2.34 -6.27
C PRO A 113 -16.08 -3.34 -6.23
N LEU A 114 -15.92 -4.47 -5.54
CA LEU A 114 -17.01 -5.44 -5.35
C LEU A 114 -18.07 -4.99 -4.34
N GLY A 115 -17.83 -3.88 -3.64
CA GLY A 115 -18.78 -3.30 -2.71
C GLY A 115 -18.60 -3.77 -1.26
N TYR A 116 -17.57 -4.55 -0.96
CA TYR A 116 -17.21 -4.94 0.41
C TYR A 116 -16.47 -3.79 1.10
N THR A 117 -17.22 -2.83 1.60
CA THR A 117 -16.66 -1.63 2.22
C THR A 117 -17.44 -1.26 3.47
N SER A 118 -16.76 -0.64 4.43
CA SER A 118 -17.38 0.01 5.59
C SER A 118 -17.91 1.38 5.18
N SER A 119 -18.97 1.85 5.84
CA SER A 119 -19.52 3.18 5.61
C SER A 119 -18.74 4.31 6.27
N LYS A 120 -17.68 4.00 7.01
CA LYS A 120 -16.84 5.01 7.68
C LYS A 120 -15.87 5.65 6.71
N GLU A 121 -15.87 6.97 6.64
CA GLU A 121 -14.93 7.72 5.82
C GLU A 121 -13.49 7.50 6.32
N TYR A 122 -12.56 7.27 5.39
CA TYR A 122 -11.14 6.91 5.64
C TYR A 122 -10.93 5.61 6.43
N ALA A 123 -11.98 4.87 6.73
CA ALA A 123 -11.93 3.55 7.35
C ALA A 123 -12.89 2.61 6.62
N GLU A 124 -12.74 2.53 5.31
CA GLU A 124 -13.69 1.88 4.40
C GLU A 124 -13.41 0.39 4.21
N LEU A 125 -12.26 -0.10 4.71
CA LEU A 125 -11.88 -1.49 4.57
C LEU A 125 -12.69 -2.39 5.51
N GLU A 126 -13.03 -3.58 5.02
CA GLU A 126 -13.72 -4.59 5.82
C GLU A 126 -12.82 -5.15 6.93
N TRP A 127 -13.43 -5.64 7.98
CA TRP A 127 -12.72 -6.12 9.17
C TRP A 127 -11.65 -7.20 8.92
N PRO A 128 -11.79 -8.15 7.96
CA PRO A 128 -10.70 -9.10 7.70
C PRO A 128 -9.43 -8.42 7.21
N ILE A 129 -9.56 -7.36 6.39
CA ILE A 129 -8.44 -6.58 5.89
C ILE A 129 -7.83 -5.75 7.02
N ASP A 130 -8.64 -5.17 7.88
CA ASP A 130 -8.18 -4.41 9.06
C ASP A 130 -7.33 -5.29 9.99
N ILE A 131 -7.76 -6.52 10.25
CA ILE A 131 -6.99 -7.48 11.03
C ILE A 131 -5.68 -7.82 10.34
N ALA A 132 -5.68 -8.04 9.04
CA ALA A 132 -4.47 -8.32 8.26
C ALA A 132 -3.47 -7.16 8.32
N ILE A 133 -3.94 -5.91 8.24
CA ILE A 133 -3.11 -4.72 8.39
C ILE A 133 -2.47 -4.70 9.78
N ALA A 134 -3.23 -4.94 10.83
CA ALA A 134 -2.72 -4.97 12.20
C ALA A 134 -1.65 -6.05 12.37
N LEU A 135 -1.85 -7.25 11.83
CA LEU A 135 -0.88 -8.35 11.90
C LEU A 135 0.44 -7.99 11.20
N ILE A 136 0.36 -7.36 10.03
CA ILE A 136 1.57 -6.96 9.29
C ILE A 136 2.33 -5.86 10.02
N TRP A 137 1.66 -4.96 10.72
CA TRP A 137 2.35 -3.93 11.53
C TRP A 137 3.09 -4.50 12.73
N VAL A 138 2.67 -5.66 13.23
CA VAL A 138 3.38 -6.34 14.33
C VAL A 138 4.65 -7.05 13.84
N VAL A 139 4.67 -7.48 12.61
CA VAL A 139 5.84 -8.14 12.00
C VAL A 139 6.94 -7.14 11.71
#